data_1f67bddb325c6b9c29e6ff722f163dbc
#
_entry.id   1f67bddb325c6b9c29e6ff722f163dbc
#
_cell.length_a   1.000
_cell.length_b   1.000
_cell.length_c   1.000
_cell.angle_alpha   90.00
_cell.angle_beta   90.00
_cell.angle_gamma   90.00
#
_symmetry.space_group_name_H-M   'P 1'
#
loop_
_entity.id
_entity.type
_entity.pdbx_description
1 polymer ?
#
loop_
_entity_poly.entity_id
_entity_poly.type
_entity_poly.pdbx_seq_one_letter_code
_entity_poly.pdbx_strand_id
1 'polypeptide(L)'
;YLKKILEKEGKATGVGDEGGFAPDLKDAEEVSSYLTRAIKKAGYEPGRDVVFAMDAAASELYNKDSGMYEFQGEGYYLQQTKSVTAEYSTQARDAEVSKPDTVASMKLRSTDEMIAYYKMLCEKYPIISIEDGLDENDWEGWKKITKELGSHVQLVGDDLFVTNVERLKKGIQEGCGNSILIKLNQIGTLSETIAA
;
A
#
# COMPACT_ATOMS: atom_id res chain seq x y z
N TYR A 1 20.41 -2.28 -9.23
CA TYR A 1 20.21 -3.73 -9.04
C TYR A 1 18.74 -4.13 -9.26
N LEU A 2 17.75 -3.41 -8.71
CA LEU A 2 16.33 -3.72 -8.88
C LEU A 2 15.94 -3.90 -10.35
N LYS A 3 16.29 -2.93 -11.23
CA LYS A 3 16.05 -3.01 -12.67
C LYS A 3 16.51 -4.33 -13.27
N LYS A 4 17.77 -4.74 -12.98
CA LYS A 4 18.35 -5.98 -13.50
C LYS A 4 17.64 -7.24 -13.00
N ILE A 5 17.06 -7.20 -11.80
CA ILE A 5 16.29 -8.32 -11.26
C ILE A 5 14.94 -8.41 -11.98
N LEU A 6 14.24 -7.29 -12.13
CA LEU A 6 12.96 -7.21 -12.83
C LEU A 6 13.10 -7.66 -14.30
N GLU A 7 14.10 -7.12 -15.04
CA GLU A 7 14.37 -7.50 -16.42
C GLU A 7 14.65 -9.01 -16.56
N LYS A 8 15.48 -9.58 -15.67
CA LYS A 8 15.80 -11.01 -15.69
C LYS A 8 14.57 -11.90 -15.50
N GLU A 9 13.58 -11.42 -14.75
CA GLU A 9 12.34 -12.14 -14.44
C GLU A 9 11.18 -11.75 -15.36
N GLY A 10 11.47 -11.02 -16.45
CA GLY A 10 10.49 -10.65 -17.47
C GLY A 10 9.47 -9.61 -17.00
N LYS A 11 9.76 -8.90 -15.90
CA LYS A 11 8.89 -7.84 -15.37
C LYS A 11 9.17 -6.51 -16.08
N ALA A 12 8.14 -5.67 -16.19
CA ALA A 12 8.28 -4.33 -16.73
C ALA A 12 9.24 -3.47 -15.91
N THR A 13 9.99 -2.61 -16.58
CA THR A 13 10.91 -1.63 -15.96
C THR A 13 10.60 -0.21 -16.41
N GLY A 14 9.36 0.03 -16.85
CA GLY A 14 8.82 1.37 -17.06
C GLY A 14 8.81 2.14 -15.75
N VAL A 15 8.99 3.46 -15.85
CA VAL A 15 9.05 4.36 -14.70
C VAL A 15 7.72 5.10 -14.62
N GLY A 16 7.10 5.10 -13.45
CA GLY A 16 5.91 5.89 -13.16
C GLY A 16 6.22 7.36 -12.91
N ASP A 17 5.19 8.16 -12.68
CA ASP A 17 5.29 9.63 -12.51
C ASP A 17 6.17 10.01 -11.30
N GLU A 18 6.16 9.22 -10.25
CA GLU A 18 7.00 9.37 -9.07
C GLU A 18 8.47 8.93 -9.26
N GLY A 19 8.85 8.50 -10.47
CA GLY A 19 10.24 8.14 -10.81
C GLY A 19 10.64 6.72 -10.40
N GLY A 20 9.77 5.93 -9.78
CA GLY A 20 9.98 4.52 -9.43
C GLY A 20 9.59 3.56 -10.55
N PHE A 21 10.08 2.33 -10.50
CA PHE A 21 9.60 1.27 -11.39
C PHE A 21 8.15 0.90 -11.04
N ALA A 22 7.34 0.69 -12.08
CA ALA A 22 5.94 0.32 -11.96
C ALA A 22 5.67 -1.05 -12.63
N PRO A 23 6.29 -2.14 -12.15
CA PRO A 23 6.00 -3.49 -12.64
C PRO A 23 4.64 -3.96 -12.12
N ASP A 24 3.98 -4.80 -12.91
CA ASP A 24 2.79 -5.51 -12.45
C ASP A 24 3.21 -6.64 -11.49
N LEU A 25 2.94 -6.43 -10.20
CA LEU A 25 3.23 -7.35 -9.10
C LEU A 25 1.94 -7.68 -8.34
N LYS A 26 1.88 -8.87 -7.76
CA LYS A 26 0.61 -9.38 -7.22
C LYS A 26 0.17 -8.67 -5.93
N ASP A 27 1.12 -8.30 -5.06
CA ASP A 27 0.85 -7.73 -3.74
C ASP A 27 2.08 -6.97 -3.18
N ALA A 28 1.90 -6.28 -2.05
CA ALA A 28 2.98 -5.55 -1.38
C ALA A 28 4.09 -6.46 -0.82
N GLU A 29 3.80 -7.74 -0.55
CA GLU A 29 4.83 -8.71 -0.16
C GLU A 29 5.78 -9.01 -1.32
N GLU A 30 5.26 -9.19 -2.53
CA GLU A 30 6.10 -9.39 -3.72
C GLU A 30 6.98 -8.16 -3.98
N VAL A 31 6.43 -6.95 -3.87
CA VAL A 31 7.20 -5.69 -3.95
C VAL A 31 8.34 -5.66 -2.93
N SER A 32 8.03 -5.91 -1.65
CA SER A 32 8.99 -5.89 -0.56
C SER A 32 10.09 -6.97 -0.72
N SER A 33 9.73 -8.12 -1.29
CA SER A 33 10.68 -9.19 -1.64
C SER A 33 11.66 -8.73 -2.72
N TYR A 34 11.18 -8.08 -3.79
CA TYR A 34 12.06 -7.53 -4.84
C TYR A 34 13.02 -6.48 -4.29
N LEU A 35 12.54 -5.56 -3.45
CA LEU A 35 13.37 -4.54 -2.80
C LEU A 35 14.43 -5.18 -1.91
N THR A 36 14.04 -6.13 -1.06
CA THR A 36 14.96 -6.87 -0.18
C THR A 36 16.07 -7.56 -0.97
N ARG A 37 15.73 -8.23 -2.07
CA ARG A 37 16.69 -8.89 -2.96
C ARG A 37 17.63 -7.90 -3.64
N ALA A 38 17.12 -6.74 -4.05
CA ALA A 38 17.90 -5.70 -4.68
C ALA A 38 18.92 -5.09 -3.72
N ILE A 39 18.53 -4.84 -2.47
CA ILE A 39 19.38 -4.31 -1.40
C ILE A 39 20.52 -5.29 -1.11
N LYS A 40 20.20 -6.57 -0.85
CA LYS A 40 21.20 -7.62 -0.61
C LYS A 40 22.16 -7.78 -1.77
N LYS A 41 21.67 -7.75 -3.02
CA LYS A 41 22.49 -7.83 -4.21
C LYS A 41 23.39 -6.61 -4.42
N ALA A 42 23.01 -5.47 -3.86
CA ALA A 42 23.83 -4.26 -3.85
C ALA A 42 24.92 -4.29 -2.78
N GLY A 43 24.91 -5.27 -1.88
CA GLY A 43 25.90 -5.43 -0.80
C GLY A 43 25.49 -4.75 0.50
N TYR A 44 24.21 -4.39 0.65
CA TYR A 44 23.65 -3.76 1.85
C TYR A 44 22.74 -4.71 2.61
N GLU A 45 22.52 -4.43 3.89
CA GLU A 45 21.66 -5.22 4.77
C GLU A 45 20.30 -4.53 4.98
N PRO A 46 19.17 -5.17 4.57
CA PRO A 46 17.85 -4.64 4.86
C PRO A 46 17.59 -4.52 6.37
N GLY A 47 17.03 -3.39 6.78
CA GLY A 47 16.76 -3.09 8.19
C GLY A 47 17.91 -2.43 8.94
N ARG A 48 19.14 -2.55 8.44
CA ARG A 48 20.31 -1.87 9.01
C ARG A 48 20.80 -0.72 8.14
N ASP A 49 21.06 -1.00 6.86
CA ASP A 49 21.61 -0.02 5.93
C ASP A 49 20.52 0.67 5.10
N VAL A 50 19.43 -0.05 4.84
CA VAL A 50 18.26 0.42 4.10
C VAL A 50 17.00 -0.08 4.76
N VAL A 51 16.04 0.81 4.96
CA VAL A 51 14.69 0.54 5.47
C VAL A 51 13.66 0.94 4.42
N PHE A 52 12.40 0.54 4.61
CA PHE A 52 11.32 0.84 3.68
C PHE A 52 10.42 1.95 4.23
N ALA A 53 9.99 2.82 3.32
CA ALA A 53 8.85 3.69 3.49
C ALA A 53 7.81 3.32 2.42
N MET A 54 6.55 3.28 2.81
CA MET A 54 5.43 2.95 1.95
C MET A 54 4.48 4.14 1.90
N ASP A 55 4.06 4.54 0.71
CA ASP A 55 2.87 5.33 0.49
C ASP A 55 1.79 4.39 -0.05
N ALA A 56 0.73 4.19 0.72
CA ALA A 56 -0.34 3.27 0.36
C ALA A 56 -1.45 3.93 -0.44
N ALA A 57 -1.56 5.27 -0.38
CA ALA A 57 -2.62 6.06 -1.01
C ALA A 57 -4.01 5.39 -0.88
N ALA A 58 -4.32 4.92 0.34
CA ALA A 58 -5.40 3.98 0.57
C ALA A 58 -6.80 4.55 0.28
N SER A 59 -6.94 5.88 0.23
CA SER A 59 -8.19 6.52 -0.21
C SER A 59 -8.56 6.15 -1.65
N GLU A 60 -7.58 5.89 -2.52
CA GLU A 60 -7.82 5.45 -3.90
C GLU A 60 -8.36 4.01 -3.98
N LEU A 61 -8.10 3.21 -2.96
CA LEU A 61 -8.58 1.83 -2.86
C LEU A 61 -9.93 1.74 -2.16
N TYR A 62 -10.36 2.80 -1.47
CA TYR A 62 -11.55 2.76 -0.62
C TYR A 62 -12.84 2.99 -1.40
N ASN A 63 -13.72 2.00 -1.36
CA ASN A 63 -15.07 2.11 -1.92
C ASN A 63 -16.04 2.57 -0.83
N LYS A 64 -16.58 3.79 -0.99
CA LYS A 64 -17.50 4.40 -0.01
C LYS A 64 -18.85 3.70 0.11
N ASP A 65 -19.29 3.00 -0.96
CA ASP A 65 -20.56 2.29 -0.98
C ASP A 65 -20.48 0.97 -0.20
N SER A 66 -19.37 0.26 -0.33
CA SER A 66 -19.13 -1.02 0.36
C SER A 66 -18.47 -0.85 1.73
N GLY A 67 -17.80 0.28 1.99
CA GLY A 67 -16.98 0.48 3.17
C GLY A 67 -15.71 -0.38 3.22
N MET A 68 -15.23 -0.84 2.06
CA MET A 68 -14.11 -1.77 1.94
C MET A 68 -13.00 -1.19 1.06
N TYR A 69 -11.78 -1.63 1.28
CA TYR A 69 -10.63 -1.39 0.41
C TYR A 69 -10.57 -2.47 -0.66
N GLU A 70 -10.52 -2.07 -1.93
CA GLU A 70 -10.63 -2.94 -3.11
C GLU A 70 -9.29 -3.09 -3.83
N PHE A 71 -8.71 -4.29 -3.77
CA PHE A 71 -7.44 -4.63 -4.39
C PHE A 71 -7.65 -5.45 -5.67
N GLN A 72 -7.86 -4.78 -6.78
CA GLN A 72 -8.12 -5.42 -8.08
C GLN A 72 -6.96 -6.30 -8.53
N GLY A 73 -5.73 -5.82 -8.41
CA GLY A 73 -4.52 -6.56 -8.79
C GLY A 73 -4.37 -7.86 -8.02
N GLU A 74 -4.52 -7.83 -6.68
CA GLU A 74 -4.41 -9.04 -5.85
C GLU A 74 -5.49 -10.08 -6.18
N GLY A 75 -6.71 -9.65 -6.48
CA GLY A 75 -7.81 -10.52 -6.87
C GLY A 75 -7.53 -11.27 -8.18
N TYR A 76 -6.98 -10.59 -9.18
CA TYR A 76 -6.59 -11.18 -10.45
C TYR A 76 -5.59 -12.33 -10.29
N TYR A 77 -4.54 -12.14 -9.48
CA TYR A 77 -3.55 -13.19 -9.22
C TYR A 77 -4.11 -14.37 -8.44
N LEU A 78 -5.03 -14.15 -7.51
CA LEU A 78 -5.72 -15.21 -6.78
C LEU A 78 -6.56 -16.11 -7.68
N GLN A 79 -7.17 -15.57 -8.74
CA GLN A 79 -7.92 -16.35 -9.71
C GLN A 79 -6.99 -17.19 -10.60
N GLN A 80 -5.90 -16.64 -11.09
CA GLN A 80 -4.93 -17.40 -11.89
C GLN A 80 -4.39 -18.60 -11.11
N THR A 81 -4.11 -18.44 -9.83
CA THR A 81 -3.61 -19.54 -8.98
C THR A 81 -4.67 -20.65 -8.79
N LYS A 82 -5.95 -20.28 -8.68
CA LYS A 82 -7.06 -21.24 -8.57
C LYS A 82 -7.30 -21.99 -9.87
N SER A 83 -7.18 -21.35 -11.03
CA SER A 83 -7.36 -22.01 -12.33
C SER A 83 -6.23 -23.01 -12.60
N VAL A 84 -4.99 -22.68 -12.29
CA VAL A 84 -3.85 -23.61 -12.44
C VAL A 84 -4.00 -24.84 -11.55
N THR A 85 -4.50 -24.70 -10.32
CA THR A 85 -4.75 -25.86 -9.44
C THR A 85 -5.96 -26.70 -9.88
N ALA A 86 -6.94 -26.09 -10.57
CA ALA A 86 -8.09 -26.81 -11.11
C ALA A 86 -7.73 -27.59 -12.39
N GLU A 87 -6.85 -27.07 -13.25
CA GLU A 87 -6.40 -27.76 -14.46
C GLU A 87 -5.58 -29.03 -14.21
N TYR A 88 -4.91 -29.13 -13.07
CA TYR A 88 -4.24 -30.37 -12.65
C TYR A 88 -5.22 -31.48 -12.17
N SER A 89 -6.48 -31.15 -11.98
CA SER A 89 -7.46 -32.08 -11.39
C SER A 89 -8.52 -32.62 -12.34
N THR A 90 -8.69 -32.13 -13.57
CA THR A 90 -9.68 -32.69 -14.53
C THR A 90 -9.38 -32.32 -15.98
N GLN A 91 -9.31 -33.35 -16.82
CA GLN A 91 -9.46 -33.22 -18.27
C GLN A 91 -10.88 -32.72 -18.57
N ALA A 92 -11.02 -31.46 -18.95
CA ALA A 92 -12.25 -30.98 -19.60
C ALA A 92 -11.85 -30.10 -20.80
N ARG A 93 -12.23 -30.59 -21.97
CA ARG A 93 -12.21 -29.87 -23.24
C ARG A 93 -13.35 -28.86 -23.26
N ASP A 94 -13.07 -27.71 -23.88
CA ASP A 94 -14.05 -26.74 -24.39
C ASP A 94 -14.91 -26.01 -23.34
N ALA A 95 -14.37 -24.93 -22.76
CA ALA A 95 -15.18 -23.85 -22.21
C ALA A 95 -14.64 -22.51 -22.75
N GLU A 96 -15.49 -21.77 -23.44
CA GLU A 96 -15.25 -20.36 -23.78
C GLU A 96 -14.86 -19.60 -22.50
N VAL A 97 -13.72 -18.91 -22.54
CA VAL A 97 -13.28 -18.03 -21.47
C VAL A 97 -14.20 -16.82 -21.47
N SER A 98 -15.30 -16.91 -20.75
CA SER A 98 -16.12 -15.74 -20.40
C SER A 98 -15.23 -14.78 -19.57
N LYS A 99 -15.24 -13.48 -19.91
CA LYS A 99 -14.59 -12.45 -19.08
C LYS A 99 -15.11 -12.62 -17.65
N PRO A 100 -14.21 -12.71 -16.64
CA PRO A 100 -14.66 -12.87 -15.27
C PRO A 100 -15.52 -11.68 -14.86
N ASP A 101 -16.63 -11.94 -14.17
CA ASP A 101 -17.41 -10.90 -13.51
C ASP A 101 -16.48 -10.07 -12.63
N THR A 102 -16.41 -8.77 -12.88
CA THR A 102 -15.46 -7.83 -12.30
C THR A 102 -15.47 -7.84 -10.76
N VAL A 103 -16.57 -8.20 -10.13
CA VAL A 103 -16.73 -8.23 -8.66
C VAL A 103 -16.13 -9.49 -8.01
N ALA A 104 -16.09 -10.62 -8.72
CA ALA A 104 -15.58 -11.89 -8.18
C ALA A 104 -14.03 -11.96 -8.10
N SER A 105 -13.33 -10.99 -8.68
CA SER A 105 -11.88 -10.98 -8.82
C SER A 105 -11.13 -10.01 -7.89
N MET A 106 -11.84 -9.23 -7.07
CA MET A 106 -11.22 -8.28 -6.15
C MET A 106 -10.88 -8.93 -4.80
N LYS A 107 -9.72 -8.61 -4.26
CA LYS A 107 -9.43 -8.86 -2.85
C LYS A 107 -9.96 -7.67 -2.05
N LEU A 108 -10.89 -7.93 -1.13
CA LEU A 108 -11.47 -6.92 -0.25
C LEU A 108 -10.81 -6.97 1.12
N ARG A 109 -10.63 -5.81 1.74
CA ARG A 109 -10.21 -5.66 3.13
C ARG A 109 -11.04 -4.60 3.83
N SER A 110 -11.50 -4.89 5.03
CA SER A 110 -12.01 -3.90 5.98
C SER A 110 -10.86 -3.07 6.58
N THR A 111 -11.18 -1.98 7.28
CA THR A 111 -10.20 -1.20 8.04
C THR A 111 -9.36 -2.08 8.99
N ASP A 112 -9.98 -2.97 9.73
CA ASP A 112 -9.27 -3.85 10.67
C ASP A 112 -8.37 -4.86 9.93
N GLU A 113 -8.79 -5.37 8.77
CA GLU A 113 -7.95 -6.23 7.93
C GLU A 113 -6.80 -5.47 7.27
N MET A 114 -6.97 -4.18 6.92
CA MET A 114 -5.87 -3.32 6.47
C MET A 114 -4.82 -3.15 7.57
N ILE A 115 -5.25 -2.85 8.79
CA ILE A 115 -4.34 -2.70 9.94
C ILE A 115 -3.58 -4.01 10.21
N ALA A 116 -4.27 -5.15 10.18
CA ALA A 116 -3.65 -6.46 10.33
C ALA A 116 -2.64 -6.76 9.21
N TYR A 117 -2.95 -6.35 7.98
CA TYR A 117 -2.06 -6.50 6.84
C TYR A 117 -0.78 -5.68 6.98
N TYR A 118 -0.88 -4.40 7.38
CA TYR A 118 0.29 -3.57 7.65
C TYR A 118 1.14 -4.11 8.80
N LYS A 119 0.50 -4.58 9.86
CA LYS A 119 1.21 -5.21 10.97
C LYS A 119 2.04 -6.40 10.50
N MET A 120 1.46 -7.31 9.73
CA MET A 120 2.15 -8.46 9.14
C MET A 120 3.32 -8.02 8.24
N LEU A 121 3.12 -6.98 7.40
CA LEU A 121 4.18 -6.45 6.54
C LEU A 121 5.34 -5.86 7.36
N CYS A 122 5.06 -5.08 8.41
CA CYS A 122 6.07 -4.50 9.29
C CYS A 122 6.84 -5.56 10.11
N GLU A 123 6.18 -6.67 10.49
CA GLU A 123 6.85 -7.79 11.15
C GLU A 123 7.81 -8.55 10.21
N LYS A 124 7.48 -8.60 8.93
CA LYS A 124 8.21 -9.37 7.91
C LYS A 124 9.30 -8.58 7.20
N TYR A 125 9.10 -7.30 7.03
CA TYR A 125 9.96 -6.40 6.27
C TYR A 125 10.34 -5.17 7.08
N PRO A 126 11.48 -4.53 6.81
CA PRO A 126 11.95 -3.36 7.57
C PRO A 126 11.21 -2.07 7.18
N ILE A 127 9.89 -2.08 7.29
CA ILE A 127 9.03 -0.92 7.04
C ILE A 127 9.00 -0.07 8.29
N ILE A 128 9.43 1.18 8.18
CA ILE A 128 9.46 2.15 9.29
C ILE A 128 8.51 3.33 9.10
N SER A 129 7.92 3.47 7.91
CA SER A 129 7.00 4.55 7.59
C SER A 129 5.89 4.05 6.67
N ILE A 130 4.65 4.43 6.98
CA ILE A 130 3.46 4.21 6.16
C ILE A 130 2.75 5.55 6.01
N GLU A 131 2.63 6.03 4.77
CA GLU A 131 1.89 7.21 4.38
C GLU A 131 0.52 6.81 3.89
N ASP A 132 -0.51 7.55 4.29
CA ASP A 132 -1.92 7.38 3.90
C ASP A 132 -2.40 5.92 3.90
N GLY A 133 -2.14 5.24 5.02
CA GLY A 133 -2.43 3.82 5.19
C GLY A 133 -3.92 3.47 5.22
N LEU A 134 -4.80 4.46 5.41
CA LEU A 134 -6.26 4.31 5.45
C LEU A 134 -6.92 5.49 4.71
N ASP A 135 -8.23 5.37 4.42
CA ASP A 135 -9.02 6.46 3.83
C ASP A 135 -8.89 7.75 4.66
N GLU A 136 -8.78 8.88 3.98
CA GLU A 136 -8.59 10.22 4.54
C GLU A 136 -9.67 10.67 5.54
N ASN A 137 -10.83 9.99 5.54
CA ASN A 137 -11.95 10.26 6.41
C ASN A 137 -12.23 9.16 7.44
N ASP A 138 -11.47 8.06 7.44
CA ASP A 138 -11.57 6.97 8.41
C ASP A 138 -10.82 7.29 9.72
N TRP A 139 -11.26 8.34 10.43
CA TRP A 139 -10.64 8.81 11.68
C TRP A 139 -10.56 7.72 12.75
N GLU A 140 -11.58 6.87 12.87
CA GLU A 140 -11.57 5.77 13.83
C GLU A 140 -10.55 4.69 13.45
N GLY A 141 -10.40 4.39 12.17
CA GLY A 141 -9.35 3.53 11.65
C GLY A 141 -7.96 4.12 11.92
N TRP A 142 -7.77 5.41 11.65
CA TRP A 142 -6.50 6.09 11.90
C TRP A 142 -6.11 6.07 13.38
N LYS A 143 -7.06 6.23 14.30
CA LYS A 143 -6.84 6.08 15.74
C LYS A 143 -6.41 4.67 16.12
N LYS A 144 -7.06 3.65 15.51
CA LYS A 144 -6.71 2.25 15.74
C LYS A 144 -5.30 1.93 15.22
N ILE A 145 -4.97 2.29 13.97
CA ILE A 145 -3.65 2.01 13.39
C ILE A 145 -2.55 2.73 14.16
N THR A 146 -2.80 3.96 14.60
CA THR A 146 -1.84 4.73 15.41
C THR A 146 -1.57 4.06 16.74
N LYS A 147 -2.59 3.54 17.39
CA LYS A 147 -2.45 2.77 18.63
C LYS A 147 -1.66 1.48 18.45
N GLU A 148 -1.89 0.76 17.33
CA GLU A 148 -1.26 -0.54 17.06
C GLU A 148 0.19 -0.41 16.58
N LEU A 149 0.49 0.54 15.70
CA LEU A 149 1.77 0.63 15.00
C LEU A 149 2.58 1.90 15.35
N GLY A 150 1.94 2.96 15.82
CA GLY A 150 2.57 4.27 15.95
C GLY A 150 3.73 4.37 16.96
N SER A 151 3.95 3.36 17.81
CA SER A 151 5.10 3.32 18.72
C SER A 151 6.43 2.99 18.00
N HIS A 152 6.38 2.43 16.80
CA HIS A 152 7.58 1.96 16.07
C HIS A 152 7.50 2.19 14.56
N VAL A 153 6.36 2.65 14.04
CA VAL A 153 6.17 3.01 12.64
C VAL A 153 5.76 4.48 12.55
N GLN A 154 6.38 5.23 11.65
CA GLN A 154 5.94 6.55 11.28
C GLN A 154 4.64 6.43 10.46
N LEU A 155 3.56 7.01 10.96
CA LEU A 155 2.26 7.03 10.30
C LEU A 155 2.00 8.45 9.80
N VAL A 156 2.22 8.64 8.50
CA VAL A 156 2.19 9.95 7.85
C VAL A 156 0.81 10.19 7.27
N GLY A 157 0.22 11.33 7.61
CA GLY A 157 -0.96 11.83 6.91
C GLY A 157 -0.57 12.89 5.88
N ASP A 158 -0.71 12.56 4.60
CA ASP A 158 -0.73 13.51 3.49
C ASP A 158 -2.18 13.89 3.20
N ASP A 159 -2.97 13.00 2.63
CA ASP A 159 -4.39 13.22 2.35
C ASP A 159 -5.23 13.33 3.63
N LEU A 160 -4.84 12.65 4.70
CA LEU A 160 -5.50 12.78 6.00
C LEU A 160 -5.51 14.23 6.48
N PHE A 161 -4.38 14.94 6.36
CA PHE A 161 -4.21 16.27 6.92
C PHE A 161 -4.26 17.40 5.89
N VAL A 162 -3.92 17.14 4.65
CA VAL A 162 -3.86 18.09 3.52
C VAL A 162 -3.20 19.42 3.88
N THR A 163 -2.18 19.40 4.74
CA THR A 163 -1.50 20.59 5.28
C THR A 163 -2.49 21.58 5.93
N ASN A 164 -3.63 21.09 6.44
CA ASN A 164 -4.72 21.91 6.97
C ASN A 164 -4.69 21.89 8.51
N VAL A 165 -4.63 23.08 9.13
CA VAL A 165 -4.52 23.27 10.58
C VAL A 165 -5.69 22.63 11.34
N GLU A 166 -6.90 22.70 10.82
CA GLU A 166 -8.08 22.16 11.53
C GLU A 166 -8.09 20.63 11.48
N ARG A 167 -7.74 20.03 10.33
CA ARG A 167 -7.60 18.57 10.23
C ARG A 167 -6.44 18.08 11.11
N LEU A 168 -5.32 18.80 11.12
CA LEU A 168 -4.17 18.45 11.97
C LEU A 168 -4.51 18.53 13.46
N LYS A 169 -5.20 19.59 13.92
CA LYS A 169 -5.68 19.69 15.29
C LYS A 169 -6.58 18.53 15.68
N LYS A 170 -7.51 18.16 14.79
CA LYS A 170 -8.38 17.00 15.01
C LYS A 170 -7.55 15.72 15.17
N GLY A 171 -6.59 15.47 14.27
CA GLY A 171 -5.71 14.31 14.35
C GLY A 171 -4.92 14.23 15.66
N ILE A 172 -4.35 15.36 16.10
CA ILE A 172 -3.63 15.44 17.37
C ILE A 172 -4.57 15.14 18.55
N GLN A 173 -5.77 15.71 18.57
CA GLN A 173 -6.75 15.51 19.64
C GLN A 173 -7.26 14.07 19.73
N GLU A 174 -7.45 13.43 18.58
CA GLU A 174 -7.97 12.07 18.48
C GLU A 174 -6.88 10.98 18.48
N GLY A 175 -5.61 11.38 18.37
CA GLY A 175 -4.48 10.44 18.33
C GLY A 175 -4.39 9.70 16.99
N CYS A 176 -4.62 10.41 15.90
CA CYS A 176 -4.58 9.89 14.53
C CYS A 176 -3.31 10.32 13.82
N GLY A 177 -2.51 9.35 13.37
CA GLY A 177 -1.19 9.60 12.81
C GLY A 177 -0.17 10.04 13.86
N ASN A 178 1.09 10.08 13.48
CA ASN A 178 2.18 10.63 14.30
C ASN A 178 3.13 11.53 13.49
N SER A 179 2.82 11.74 12.21
CA SER A 179 3.56 12.57 11.28
C SER A 179 2.62 13.19 10.26
N ILE A 180 3.01 14.31 9.71
CA ILE A 180 2.30 15.01 8.63
C ILE A 180 3.26 15.25 7.46
N LEU A 181 2.77 15.12 6.24
CA LEU A 181 3.45 15.64 5.05
C LEU A 181 2.99 17.08 4.81
N ILE A 182 3.96 18.00 4.71
CA ILE A 182 3.69 19.44 4.50
C ILE A 182 3.88 19.79 3.04
N LYS A 183 2.80 20.26 2.39
CA LYS A 183 2.79 20.66 0.99
C LYS A 183 2.22 22.07 0.83
N LEU A 184 3.06 23.04 0.44
CA LEU A 184 2.64 24.42 0.18
C LEU A 184 1.52 24.52 -0.87
N ASN A 185 1.63 23.74 -1.94
CA ASN A 185 0.67 23.71 -3.04
C ASN A 185 -0.68 23.05 -2.67
N GLN A 186 -0.75 22.32 -1.59
CA GLN A 186 -1.97 21.62 -1.14
C GLN A 186 -2.91 22.54 -0.38
N ILE A 187 -2.37 23.32 0.58
CA ILE A 187 -3.15 24.33 1.32
C ILE A 187 -3.25 25.67 0.59
N GLY A 188 -2.27 26.02 -0.24
CA GLY A 188 -2.31 27.12 -1.18
C GLY A 188 -1.63 28.42 -0.76
N THR A 189 -1.33 28.64 0.50
CA THR A 189 -0.57 29.83 0.96
C THR A 189 0.58 29.49 1.89
N LEU A 190 1.63 30.30 1.84
CA LEU A 190 2.77 30.17 2.75
C LEU A 190 2.36 30.37 4.21
N SER A 191 1.45 31.30 4.49
CA SER A 191 1.00 31.58 5.84
C SER A 191 0.26 30.40 6.47
N GLU A 192 -0.61 29.74 5.72
CA GLU A 192 -1.32 28.55 6.18
C GLU A 192 -0.37 27.35 6.36
N THR A 193 0.60 27.21 5.43
CA THR A 193 1.65 26.18 5.53
C THR A 193 2.49 26.33 6.80
N ILE A 194 2.87 27.59 7.15
CA ILE A 194 3.63 27.85 8.37
C ILE A 194 2.78 27.64 9.63
N ALA A 195 1.46 27.82 9.53
CA ALA A 195 0.54 27.63 10.64
C ALA A 195 0.26 26.13 10.94
N ALA A 196 0.40 25.27 9.94
CA ALA A 196 0.31 23.82 10.07
C ALA A 196 1.60 23.26 10.65
#